data_78a74affd6931da8bfa25354b382cd48
#
_entry.id   78a74affd6931da8bfa25354b382cd48
#
_cell.length_a   1.000
_cell.length_b   1.000
_cell.length_c   1.000
_cell.angle_alpha   90.00
_cell.angle_beta   90.00
_cell.angle_gamma   90.00
#
_symmetry.space_group_name_H-M   'P 1'
#
loop_
_entity.id
_entity.type
_entity.pdbx_description
1 polymer ?
#
loop_
_entity_poly.entity_id
_entity_poly.type
_entity_poly.pdbx_seq_one_letter_code
_entity_poly.pdbx_strand_id
1 'polypeptide(L)' 'MNASALAENRSESAGRLRGLARRCRELAEMTMVPDVTRELLSIAAALDSEAERDSRR' A
#
# COMPACT_ATOMS: atom_id res chain seq x y z
N MET A 1 2.03 10.86 25.14
CA MET A 1 1.76 10.92 23.71
C MET A 1 0.30 11.32 23.47
N ASN A 2 0.06 12.29 22.62
CA ASN A 2 -1.30 12.77 22.41
C ASN A 2 -1.96 12.08 21.20
N ALA A 3 -3.28 12.20 21.09
CA ALA A 3 -4.06 11.56 20.03
C ALA A 3 -3.67 12.08 18.64
N SER A 4 -3.27 13.35 18.54
CA SER A 4 -2.86 13.95 17.26
C SER A 4 -1.63 13.27 16.68
N ALA A 5 -0.63 13.00 17.54
CA ALA A 5 0.60 12.33 17.09
C ALA A 5 0.30 10.92 16.56
N LEU A 6 -0.60 10.19 17.23
CA LEU A 6 -1.00 8.85 16.78
C LEU A 6 -1.73 8.91 15.45
N ALA A 7 -2.61 9.89 15.27
CA ALA A 7 -3.35 10.06 14.01
C ALA A 7 -2.41 10.40 12.87
N GLU A 8 -1.43 11.27 13.10
CA GLU A 8 -0.43 11.63 12.10
C GLU A 8 0.39 10.42 11.67
N ASN A 9 0.83 9.60 12.63
CA ASN A 9 1.61 8.39 12.34
C ASN A 9 0.81 7.39 11.50
N ARG A 10 -0.48 7.24 11.80
CA ARG A 10 -1.34 6.34 11.01
C ARG A 10 -1.51 6.86 9.59
N SER A 11 -1.68 8.17 9.44
CA SER A 11 -1.80 8.81 8.14
C SER A 11 -0.54 8.61 7.30
N GLU A 12 0.63 8.77 7.92
CA GLU A 12 1.90 8.54 7.25
C GLU A 12 2.08 7.09 6.82
N SER A 13 1.73 6.15 7.71
CA SER A 13 1.81 4.73 7.41
C SER A 13 0.90 4.36 6.24
N ALA A 14 -0.34 4.86 6.27
CA ALA A 14 -1.29 4.61 5.19
C ALA A 14 -0.79 5.18 3.87
N GLY A 15 -0.20 6.37 3.91
CA GLY A 15 0.38 7.00 2.72
C GLY A 15 1.53 6.19 2.13
N ARG A 16 2.40 5.66 2.98
CA ARG A 16 3.51 4.81 2.54
C ARG A 16 3.00 3.52 1.91
N LEU A 17 2.01 2.89 2.52
CA LEU A 17 1.43 1.66 1.99
C LEU A 17 0.80 1.88 0.62
N ARG A 18 0.08 2.99 0.45
CA ARG A 18 -0.51 3.34 -0.84
C ARG A 18 0.55 3.61 -1.89
N GLY A 19 1.66 4.25 -1.48
CA GLY A 19 2.79 4.50 -2.37
C GLY A 19 3.43 3.20 -2.85
N LEU A 20 3.60 2.24 -1.93
CA LEU A 20 4.13 0.93 -2.29
C LEU A 20 3.18 0.17 -3.20
N ALA A 21 1.88 0.25 -2.94
CA ALA A 21 0.88 -0.39 -3.80
C ALA A 21 0.94 0.17 -5.23
N ARG A 22 1.07 1.49 -5.34
CA ARG A 22 1.22 2.14 -6.66
C ARG A 22 2.47 1.65 -7.37
N ARG A 23 3.57 1.55 -6.64
CA ARG A 23 4.83 1.07 -7.18
C ARG A 23 4.69 -0.36 -7.71
N CYS A 24 4.02 -1.21 -6.95
CA CYS A 24 3.76 -2.58 -7.38
C CYS A 24 2.96 -2.61 -8.68
N ARG A 25 1.96 -1.74 -8.82
CA ARG A 25 1.17 -1.66 -10.06
C ARG A 25 2.00 -1.19 -11.24
N GLU A 26 2.87 -0.21 -11.03
CA GLU A 26 3.77 0.28 -12.07
C GLU A 26 4.72 -0.83 -12.53
N LEU A 27 5.28 -1.57 -11.58
CA LEU A 27 6.15 -2.70 -11.91
C LEU A 27 5.39 -3.80 -12.64
N ALA A 28 4.13 -4.03 -12.25
CA ALA A 28 3.29 -5.02 -12.91
C ALA A 28 3.05 -4.67 -14.38
N GLU A 29 2.95 -3.39 -14.70
CA GLU A 29 2.80 -2.93 -16.08
C GLU A 29 4.08 -3.15 -16.89
N MET A 30 5.23 -3.11 -16.24
CA MET A 30 6.53 -3.21 -16.91
C MET A 30 6.99 -4.64 -17.15
N THR A 31 6.53 -5.58 -16.34
CA THR A 31 6.98 -6.97 -16.47
C THR A 31 6.25 -7.67 -17.60
N MET A 32 6.99 -8.56 -18.29
CA MET A 32 6.43 -9.39 -19.35
C MET A 32 6.12 -10.81 -18.87
N VAL A 33 6.31 -11.06 -17.57
CA VAL A 33 6.08 -12.38 -16.98
C VAL A 33 4.73 -12.38 -16.27
N PRO A 34 3.74 -13.13 -16.79
CA PRO A 34 2.37 -13.11 -16.22
C PRO A 34 2.30 -13.47 -14.74
N ASP A 35 3.10 -14.42 -14.30
CA ASP A 35 3.12 -14.82 -12.89
C ASP A 35 3.59 -13.69 -11.98
N VAL A 36 4.60 -12.93 -12.42
CA VAL A 36 5.12 -11.79 -11.69
C VAL A 36 4.08 -10.67 -11.64
N THR A 37 3.41 -10.42 -12.77
CA THR A 37 2.34 -9.43 -12.84
C THR A 37 1.26 -9.75 -11.80
N ARG A 38 0.82 -10.99 -11.76
CA ARG A 38 -0.22 -11.44 -10.85
C ARG A 38 0.19 -11.26 -9.39
N GLU A 39 1.43 -11.64 -9.07
CA GLU A 39 1.96 -11.49 -7.72
C GLU A 39 2.03 -10.02 -7.29
N LEU A 40 2.53 -9.16 -8.18
CA LEU A 40 2.63 -7.74 -7.90
C LEU A 40 1.27 -7.11 -7.66
N LEU A 41 0.27 -7.47 -8.45
CA LEU A 41 -1.09 -6.96 -8.27
C LEU A 41 -1.72 -7.46 -6.98
N SER A 42 -1.43 -8.70 -6.61
CA SER A 42 -1.89 -9.28 -5.34
C SER A 42 -1.29 -8.53 -4.14
N ILE A 43 0.01 -8.25 -4.22
CA ILE A 43 0.71 -7.48 -3.18
C ILE A 43 0.13 -6.07 -3.08
N ALA A 44 -0.13 -5.43 -4.21
CA ALA A 44 -0.71 -4.09 -4.24
C ALA A 44 -2.08 -4.06 -3.54
N ALA A 45 -2.91 -5.04 -3.82
CA ALA A 45 -4.23 -5.15 -3.19
C ALA A 45 -4.12 -5.33 -1.68
N ALA A 46 -3.17 -6.15 -1.22
CA ALA A 46 -2.93 -6.36 0.20
C ALA A 46 -2.46 -5.08 0.89
N LEU A 47 -1.57 -4.33 0.22
CA LEU A 47 -1.07 -3.07 0.75
C LEU A 47 -2.19 -2.02 0.85
N ASP A 48 -3.06 -1.94 -0.14
CA ASP A 48 -4.19 -1.03 -0.11
C ASP A 48 -5.16 -1.38 1.01
N SER A 49 -5.43 -2.66 1.23
CA SER A 49 -6.27 -3.12 2.33
C SER A 49 -5.68 -2.74 3.68
N GLU A 50 -4.38 -2.89 3.83
CA GLU A 50 -3.68 -2.53 5.05
C GLU A 50 -3.73 -1.02 5.28
N ALA A 51 -3.54 -0.23 4.22
CA ALA A 51 -3.62 1.22 4.29
C ALA A 51 -5.01 1.67 4.72
N GLU A 52 -6.04 1.03 4.22
CA GLU A 52 -7.42 1.35 4.57
C GLU A 52 -7.69 1.07 6.05
N ARG A 53 -7.19 -0.06 6.56
CA ARG A 53 -7.32 -0.38 7.98
C ARG A 53 -6.62 0.64 8.86
N ASP A 54 -5.42 1.05 8.48
CA ASP A 54 -4.67 2.05 9.22
C ASP A 54 -5.38 3.41 9.24
N SER A 55 -6.03 3.78 8.14
CA SER A 55 -6.76 5.04 8.03
C SER A 55 -8.01 5.08 8.91
N ARG A 56 -8.62 3.93 9.15
CA ARG A 56 -9.87 3.86 9.92
C ARG A 56 -9.69 3.89 11.43
N ARG A 57 -8.48 3.74 11.93
CA ARG A 57 -8.20 3.75 13.38
C ARG A 57 -7.92 5.15 13.93
#